data_9a5fdb54464f285fd408a5760d7fe2dc
#
_entry.id   9a5fdb54464f285fd408a5760d7fe2dc
#
_cell.length_a   1.000
_cell.length_b   1.000
_cell.length_c   1.000
_cell.angle_alpha   90.00
_cell.angle_beta   90.00
_cell.angle_gamma   90.00
#
_symmetry.space_group_name_H-M   'P 1'
#
loop_
_entity.id
_entity.type
_entity.pdbx_description
1 polymer ?
#
loop_
_entity_poly.entity_id
_entity_poly.type
_entity_poly.pdbx_seq_one_letter_code
_entity_poly.pdbx_strand_id
1 'polypeptide(L)'
;VRRDQTSQDLNNLYGLARRARSKLEPSWYLNLAFYGNEQWLAWDGRQLFRPPVPRTKVTLVDNRIQPIIRKEIARMSKMRPVFTVTPNSADQEDTNAAVLGEELMRYLWKHLDMQRHRMNALLWSRICGAGFLKCFWDPSIGPKRTLVLKPDGDLLAAANGRAVNAGSPEHMLADSMAPGSLTTKSVAQGDVRVEVRSPFQMFIDPLCDNFAEAEWLIEESVKSEDYVYQRYGVTVAADTPANPGLVEARMGGAFTLLPGRTAYMGVRLREYWCKPNREHPQGCRQVWVTTTSTKGKVDSQILERDDAPFDPMPYVMFAGIPMPGRLMPMAVVDALRGPQTELNKVESQLAENRNRLGNPTLLMSRQAVQNAEQFAEQIGRVGGIYWYDDVGSPNAKPDVLPAPSLPEYVTDQIPLITQSMQEISGQHEVSSAQVPPGVTAASAINLLMEADDTMIAPDVADHEEELGKLGCKLLELVSHYYTTARTIQI
;
A
#
# COMPACT_ATOMS: atom_id res chain seq x y z
N VAL A 1 -22.34 3.43 -35.87
CA VAL A 1 -23.26 3.24 -34.72
C VAL A 1 -22.35 3.02 -33.53
N ARG A 2 -22.23 4.01 -32.64
CA ARG A 2 -21.51 3.87 -31.35
C ARG A 2 -22.22 2.77 -30.56
N ARG A 3 -21.55 1.68 -30.28
CA ARG A 3 -22.05 0.67 -29.35
C ARG A 3 -21.77 1.19 -27.96
N ASP A 4 -22.76 1.68 -27.25
CA ASP A 4 -22.59 2.09 -25.86
C ASP A 4 -22.15 0.88 -25.05
N GLN A 5 -20.99 1.00 -24.41
CA GLN A 5 -20.48 -0.02 -23.46
C GLN A 5 -21.53 -0.23 -22.37
N THR A 6 -21.98 -1.46 -22.22
CA THR A 6 -22.95 -1.81 -21.19
C THR A 6 -22.24 -2.09 -19.87
N SER A 7 -22.95 -1.99 -18.75
CA SER A 7 -22.43 -2.39 -17.45
C SER A 7 -21.97 -3.85 -17.43
N GLN A 8 -22.49 -4.68 -18.33
CA GLN A 8 -22.10 -6.07 -18.47
C GLN A 8 -20.73 -6.23 -19.14
N ASP A 9 -20.43 -5.39 -20.14
CA ASP A 9 -19.12 -5.38 -20.80
C ASP A 9 -18.02 -4.98 -19.80
N LEU A 10 -18.28 -3.95 -18.98
CA LEU A 10 -17.39 -3.53 -17.90
C LEU A 10 -17.13 -4.64 -16.86
N ASN A 11 -18.18 -5.38 -16.49
CA ASN A 11 -18.05 -6.52 -15.59
C ASN A 11 -17.25 -7.68 -16.21
N ASN A 12 -17.35 -7.89 -17.52
CA ASN A 12 -16.56 -8.89 -18.23
C ASN A 12 -15.08 -8.51 -18.23
N LEU A 13 -14.73 -7.26 -18.55
CA LEU A 13 -13.36 -6.74 -18.48
C LEU A 13 -12.79 -6.86 -17.05
N TYR A 14 -13.57 -6.45 -16.05
CA TYR A 14 -13.21 -6.64 -14.66
C TYR A 14 -12.94 -8.12 -14.33
N GLY A 15 -13.78 -9.03 -14.80
CA GLY A 15 -13.63 -10.47 -14.61
C GLY A 15 -12.33 -11.02 -15.23
N LEU A 16 -11.91 -10.51 -16.39
CA LEU A 16 -10.65 -10.88 -17.04
C LEU A 16 -9.45 -10.41 -16.22
N ALA A 17 -9.38 -9.12 -15.87
CA ALA A 17 -8.29 -8.57 -15.08
C ALA A 17 -8.21 -9.21 -13.69
N ARG A 18 -9.36 -9.50 -13.06
CA ARG A 18 -9.41 -10.18 -11.77
C ARG A 18 -8.81 -11.59 -11.82
N ARG A 19 -9.08 -12.36 -12.90
CA ARG A 19 -8.49 -13.70 -13.06
C ARG A 19 -6.98 -13.64 -13.25
N ALA A 20 -6.47 -12.67 -14.02
CA ALA A 20 -5.05 -12.46 -14.19
C ALA A 20 -4.37 -12.09 -12.86
N ARG A 21 -4.94 -11.12 -12.13
CA ARG A 21 -4.42 -10.66 -10.85
C ARG A 21 -4.48 -11.70 -9.75
N SER A 22 -5.52 -12.55 -9.72
CA SER A 22 -5.71 -13.57 -8.67
C SER A 22 -4.55 -14.53 -8.52
N LYS A 23 -3.70 -14.68 -9.55
CA LYS A 23 -2.48 -15.49 -9.49
C LYS A 23 -1.36 -14.83 -8.68
N LEU A 24 -1.38 -13.49 -8.57
CA LEU A 24 -0.37 -12.69 -7.86
C LEU A 24 -0.77 -12.40 -6.41
N GLU A 25 -2.06 -12.31 -6.14
CA GLU A 25 -2.60 -11.98 -4.81
C GLU A 25 -2.03 -12.83 -3.67
N PRO A 26 -1.84 -14.16 -3.80
CA PRO A 26 -1.27 -14.98 -2.73
C PRO A 26 0.11 -14.52 -2.29
N SER A 27 0.99 -14.15 -3.26
CA SER A 27 2.32 -13.62 -2.94
C SER A 27 2.23 -12.28 -2.20
N TRP A 28 1.35 -11.37 -2.64
CA TRP A 28 1.15 -10.08 -1.98
C TRP A 28 0.67 -10.21 -0.54
N TYR A 29 -0.29 -11.12 -0.27
CA TYR A 29 -0.76 -11.38 1.10
C TYR A 29 0.35 -11.96 1.98
N LEU A 30 1.13 -12.92 1.46
CA LEU A 30 2.28 -13.46 2.17
C LEU A 30 3.33 -12.40 2.46
N ASN A 31 3.65 -11.53 1.48
CA ASN A 31 4.61 -10.45 1.66
C ASN A 31 4.19 -9.48 2.77
N LEU A 32 2.91 -9.10 2.81
CA LEU A 32 2.37 -8.26 3.87
C LEU A 32 2.44 -8.94 5.23
N ALA A 33 2.15 -10.24 5.29
CA ALA A 33 2.26 -11.02 6.51
C ALA A 33 3.72 -11.06 7.01
N PHE A 34 4.67 -11.32 6.12
CA PHE A 34 6.10 -11.35 6.45
C PHE A 34 6.61 -9.98 6.92
N TYR A 35 6.20 -8.91 6.26
CA TYR A 35 6.53 -7.55 6.70
C TYR A 35 5.92 -7.23 8.06
N GLY A 36 4.69 -7.70 8.33
CA GLY A 36 3.91 -7.48 9.54
C GLY A 36 4.21 -8.43 10.70
N ASN A 37 5.32 -9.17 10.70
CA ASN A 37 5.72 -10.17 11.74
C ASN A 37 4.91 -11.47 11.76
N GLU A 38 3.94 -11.67 10.88
CA GLU A 38 3.15 -12.91 10.81
C GLU A 38 3.77 -13.92 9.84
N GLN A 39 5.03 -14.30 10.10
CA GLN A 39 5.87 -15.06 9.16
C GLN A 39 5.63 -16.58 9.17
N TRP A 40 4.75 -17.07 10.05
CA TRP A 40 4.32 -18.47 10.12
C TRP A 40 2.97 -18.74 9.46
N LEU A 41 2.45 -17.76 8.73
CA LEU A 41 1.24 -17.92 7.93
C LEU A 41 1.55 -18.63 6.60
N ALA A 42 0.61 -19.45 6.17
CA ALA A 42 0.63 -20.11 4.86
C ALA A 42 -0.65 -19.79 4.10
N TRP A 43 -0.63 -20.01 2.79
CA TRP A 43 -1.79 -19.79 1.91
C TRP A 43 -2.48 -21.12 1.61
N ASP A 44 -3.78 -21.24 1.87
CA ASP A 44 -4.59 -22.46 1.63
C ASP A 44 -5.31 -22.49 0.27
N GLY A 45 -5.03 -21.51 -0.59
CA GLY A 45 -5.72 -21.31 -1.86
C GLY A 45 -6.85 -20.25 -1.80
N ARG A 46 -7.29 -19.84 -0.60
CA ARG A 46 -8.34 -18.83 -0.42
C ARG A 46 -7.96 -17.72 0.56
N GLN A 47 -7.28 -18.10 1.64
CA GLN A 47 -6.93 -17.19 2.73
C GLN A 47 -5.60 -17.58 3.37
N LEU A 48 -5.04 -16.65 4.13
CA LEU A 48 -3.93 -16.94 5.01
C LEU A 48 -4.43 -17.70 6.25
N PHE A 49 -3.72 -18.75 6.63
CA PHE A 49 -4.00 -19.51 7.84
C PHE A 49 -2.69 -19.79 8.58
N ARG A 50 -2.80 -20.03 9.87
CA ARG A 50 -1.65 -20.48 10.68
C ARG A 50 -1.69 -22.00 10.74
N PRO A 51 -0.68 -22.70 10.18
CA PRO A 51 -0.59 -24.16 10.30
C PRO A 51 -0.60 -24.56 11.77
N PRO A 52 -1.30 -25.66 12.13
CA PRO A 52 -1.30 -26.16 13.51
C PRO A 52 0.11 -26.59 13.90
N VAL A 53 0.61 -26.02 14.97
CA VAL A 53 1.93 -26.32 15.51
C VAL A 53 1.76 -27.08 16.83
N PRO A 54 2.46 -28.21 17.04
CA PRO A 54 2.45 -28.89 18.33
C PRO A 54 2.86 -27.95 19.45
N ARG A 55 2.22 -28.07 20.63
CA ARG A 55 2.51 -27.19 21.79
C ARG A 55 3.97 -27.24 22.26
N THR A 56 4.70 -28.27 21.90
CA THR A 56 6.13 -28.46 22.22
C THR A 56 7.07 -27.72 21.28
N LYS A 57 6.57 -27.23 20.13
CA LYS A 57 7.38 -26.46 19.18
C LYS A 57 7.30 -24.98 19.44
N VAL A 58 8.45 -24.34 19.35
CA VAL A 58 8.59 -22.88 19.46
C VAL A 58 8.52 -22.27 18.06
N THR A 59 7.79 -21.18 17.91
CA THR A 59 7.70 -20.41 16.66
C THR A 59 8.19 -19.00 16.93
N LEU A 60 9.50 -18.77 16.76
CA LEU A 60 10.10 -17.45 16.86
C LEU A 60 10.04 -16.73 15.52
N VAL A 61 10.03 -15.42 15.58
CA VAL A 61 10.12 -14.53 14.43
C VAL A 61 11.21 -13.49 14.72
N ASP A 62 12.33 -13.58 14.00
CA ASP A 62 13.34 -12.52 13.94
C ASP A 62 13.18 -11.78 12.59
N ASN A 63 12.33 -10.75 12.58
CA ASN A 63 11.96 -10.08 11.34
C ASN A 63 13.10 -9.17 10.84
N ARG A 64 13.87 -9.63 9.88
CA ARG A 64 14.91 -8.86 9.19
C ARG A 64 14.38 -8.10 7.96
N ILE A 65 13.23 -8.51 7.41
CA ILE A 65 12.62 -7.87 6.23
C ILE A 65 12.20 -6.43 6.53
N GLN A 66 11.51 -6.21 7.65
CA GLN A 66 11.02 -4.88 7.99
C GLN A 66 12.12 -3.81 8.10
N PRO A 67 13.24 -4.05 8.82
CA PRO A 67 14.36 -3.10 8.85
C PRO A 67 15.00 -2.86 7.49
N ILE A 68 15.13 -3.89 6.64
CA ILE A 68 15.69 -3.77 5.29
C ILE A 68 14.82 -2.79 4.46
N ILE A 69 13.52 -3.05 4.36
CA ILE A 69 12.59 -2.18 3.62
C ILE A 69 12.59 -0.74 4.18
N ARG A 70 12.58 -0.59 5.50
CA ARG A 70 12.61 0.75 6.12
C ARG A 70 13.89 1.52 5.82
N LYS A 71 15.05 0.86 5.79
CA LYS A 71 16.32 1.49 5.40
C LYS A 71 16.31 1.93 3.95
N GLU A 72 15.82 1.09 3.05
CA GLU A 72 15.71 1.39 1.64
C GLU A 72 14.81 2.63 1.40
N ILE A 73 13.62 2.64 2.00
CA ILE A 73 12.71 3.80 1.93
C ILE A 73 13.36 5.05 2.54
N ALA A 74 14.09 4.92 3.65
CA ALA A 74 14.78 6.05 4.27
C ALA A 74 15.88 6.63 3.36
N ARG A 75 16.63 5.79 2.64
CA ARG A 75 17.62 6.23 1.63
C ARG A 75 16.93 6.99 0.49
N MET A 76 15.88 6.42 -0.09
CA MET A 76 15.10 7.06 -1.16
C MET A 76 14.42 8.36 -0.69
N SER A 77 14.05 8.46 0.59
CA SER A 77 13.43 9.67 1.14
C SER A 77 14.37 10.86 1.23
N LYS A 78 15.69 10.63 1.34
CA LYS A 78 16.70 11.71 1.35
C LYS A 78 16.81 12.40 0.01
N MET A 79 16.52 11.68 -1.08
CA MET A 79 16.53 12.22 -2.43
C MET A 79 15.22 12.98 -2.66
N ARG A 80 15.29 14.31 -2.61
CA ARG A 80 14.15 15.16 -2.90
C ARG A 80 14.15 15.49 -4.39
N PRO A 81 13.14 15.04 -5.15
CA PRO A 81 13.05 15.37 -6.56
C PRO A 81 12.84 16.86 -6.74
N VAL A 82 13.53 17.43 -7.71
CA VAL A 82 13.34 18.82 -8.16
C VAL A 82 12.71 18.75 -9.54
N PHE A 83 11.56 19.38 -9.70
CA PHE A 83 10.91 19.45 -10.99
C PHE A 83 11.47 20.65 -11.77
N THR A 84 11.93 20.40 -12.97
CA THR A 84 12.32 21.42 -13.94
C THR A 84 11.34 21.38 -15.09
N VAL A 85 10.72 22.51 -15.41
CA VAL A 85 9.80 22.64 -16.55
C VAL A 85 10.55 23.28 -17.69
N THR A 86 10.74 22.56 -18.79
CA THR A 86 11.40 23.08 -19.99
C THR A 86 10.37 23.74 -20.89
N PRO A 87 10.64 24.98 -21.38
CA PRO A 87 9.74 25.63 -22.34
C PRO A 87 9.76 24.87 -23.68
N ASN A 88 8.61 24.86 -24.35
CA ASN A 88 8.47 24.16 -25.64
C ASN A 88 9.12 24.96 -26.78
N SER A 89 9.18 26.29 -26.68
CA SER A 89 9.85 27.18 -27.62
C SER A 89 10.72 28.22 -26.88
N ALA A 90 11.54 28.97 -27.63
CA ALA A 90 12.33 30.09 -27.09
C ALA A 90 11.52 31.35 -26.88
N ASP A 91 10.21 31.31 -27.09
CA ASP A 91 9.35 32.47 -26.97
C ASP A 91 9.20 32.90 -25.49
N GLN A 92 9.01 34.20 -25.27
CA GLN A 92 8.92 34.75 -23.93
C GLN A 92 7.72 34.24 -23.16
N GLU A 93 6.62 33.94 -23.84
CA GLU A 93 5.41 33.36 -23.25
C GLU A 93 5.64 31.97 -22.72
N ASP A 94 6.27 31.09 -23.51
CA ASP A 94 6.61 29.72 -23.13
C ASP A 94 7.63 29.68 -21.99
N THR A 95 8.60 30.60 -22.02
CA THR A 95 9.59 30.73 -20.94
C THR A 95 8.94 31.17 -19.64
N ASN A 96 8.03 32.14 -19.69
CA ASN A 96 7.28 32.58 -18.50
C ASN A 96 6.35 31.48 -17.98
N ALA A 97 5.70 30.73 -18.86
CA ALA A 97 4.86 29.60 -18.50
C ALA A 97 5.66 28.47 -17.82
N ALA A 98 6.89 28.21 -18.30
CA ALA A 98 7.77 27.21 -17.68
C ALA A 98 8.17 27.62 -16.26
N VAL A 99 8.57 28.88 -16.05
CA VAL A 99 8.90 29.40 -14.70
C VAL A 99 7.68 29.31 -13.77
N LEU A 100 6.50 29.71 -14.24
CA LEU A 100 5.26 29.58 -13.47
C LEU A 100 4.95 28.12 -13.14
N GLY A 101 5.19 27.20 -14.10
CA GLY A 101 5.00 25.76 -13.93
C GLY A 101 5.90 25.18 -12.84
N GLU A 102 7.18 25.59 -12.78
CA GLU A 102 8.09 25.17 -11.72
C GLU A 102 7.65 25.66 -10.32
N GLU A 103 7.27 26.92 -10.22
CA GLU A 103 6.76 27.48 -8.97
C GLU A 103 5.48 26.79 -8.51
N LEU A 104 4.57 26.51 -9.45
CA LEU A 104 3.35 25.77 -9.20
C LEU A 104 3.65 24.32 -8.73
N MET A 105 4.58 23.63 -9.37
CA MET A 105 4.96 22.29 -8.95
C MET A 105 5.60 22.28 -7.55
N ARG A 106 6.40 23.27 -7.23
CA ARG A 106 6.96 23.44 -5.87
C ARG A 106 5.88 23.66 -4.82
N TYR A 107 4.88 24.48 -5.16
CA TYR A 107 3.69 24.70 -4.31
C TYR A 107 2.89 23.40 -4.14
N LEU A 108 2.52 22.73 -5.26
CA LEU A 108 1.73 21.49 -5.24
C LEU A 108 2.43 20.37 -4.47
N TRP A 109 3.75 20.26 -4.60
CA TRP A 109 4.53 19.26 -3.85
C TRP A 109 4.31 19.40 -2.34
N LYS A 110 4.31 20.62 -1.83
CA LYS A 110 4.09 20.91 -0.41
C LYS A 110 2.61 20.84 -0.04
N HIS A 111 1.74 21.43 -0.87
CA HIS A 111 0.31 21.52 -0.61
C HIS A 111 -0.39 20.17 -0.57
N LEU A 112 0.00 19.28 -1.48
CA LEU A 112 -0.54 17.92 -1.59
C LEU A 112 0.18 16.89 -0.71
N ASP A 113 1.16 17.29 0.11
CA ASP A 113 1.97 16.38 0.92
C ASP A 113 2.59 15.21 0.09
N MET A 114 3.11 15.58 -1.10
CA MET A 114 3.58 14.62 -2.11
C MET A 114 4.67 13.69 -1.61
N GLN A 115 5.53 14.16 -0.70
CA GLN A 115 6.56 13.33 -0.09
C GLN A 115 5.97 12.13 0.65
N ARG A 116 4.89 12.35 1.38
CA ARG A 116 4.18 11.27 2.10
C ARG A 116 3.53 10.28 1.13
N HIS A 117 2.87 10.78 0.09
CA HIS A 117 2.25 9.94 -0.93
C HIS A 117 3.29 9.11 -1.67
N ARG A 118 4.43 9.71 -2.05
CA ARG A 118 5.56 9.03 -2.65
C ARG A 118 6.08 7.90 -1.76
N MET A 119 6.35 8.17 -0.47
CA MET A 119 6.83 7.14 0.46
C MET A 119 5.85 5.98 0.61
N ASN A 120 4.56 6.26 0.66
CA ASN A 120 3.54 5.23 0.74
C ASN A 120 3.45 4.38 -0.54
N ALA A 121 3.56 5.00 -1.72
CA ALA A 121 3.60 4.28 -2.99
C ALA A 121 4.86 3.40 -3.09
N LEU A 122 6.02 3.91 -2.67
CA LEU A 122 7.26 3.15 -2.58
C LEU A 122 7.14 1.96 -1.62
N LEU A 123 6.49 2.15 -0.48
CA LEU A 123 6.26 1.05 0.46
C LEU A 123 5.45 -0.08 -0.18
N TRP A 124 4.39 0.25 -0.93
CA TRP A 124 3.62 -0.73 -1.69
C TRP A 124 4.46 -1.42 -2.76
N SER A 125 5.29 -0.68 -3.50
CA SER A 125 6.15 -1.27 -4.53
C SER A 125 7.17 -2.26 -3.94
N ARG A 126 7.74 -1.98 -2.78
CA ARG A 126 8.70 -2.87 -2.12
C ARG A 126 8.07 -4.10 -1.51
N ILE A 127 6.82 -4.00 -1.01
CA ILE A 127 6.12 -5.14 -0.39
C ILE A 127 5.34 -5.97 -1.40
N CYS A 128 4.66 -5.35 -2.36
CA CYS A 128 3.77 -6.03 -3.30
C CYS A 128 4.23 -5.96 -4.76
N GLY A 129 5.37 -5.34 -5.04
CA GLY A 129 5.92 -5.19 -6.39
C GLY A 129 5.46 -3.92 -7.12
N ALA A 130 4.31 -3.36 -6.81
CA ALA A 130 3.81 -2.13 -7.43
C ALA A 130 3.09 -1.25 -6.41
N GLY A 131 3.22 0.06 -6.58
CA GLY A 131 2.45 1.07 -5.87
C GLY A 131 1.98 2.13 -6.86
N PHE A 132 0.78 2.65 -6.70
CA PHE A 132 0.20 3.59 -7.67
C PHE A 132 -0.10 4.92 -7.02
N LEU A 133 0.14 6.01 -7.76
CA LEU A 133 -0.37 7.33 -7.45
C LEU A 133 -1.44 7.70 -8.47
N LYS A 134 -2.60 8.13 -7.97
CA LYS A 134 -3.69 8.68 -8.77
C LYS A 134 -3.74 10.17 -8.58
N CYS A 135 -3.71 10.96 -9.66
CA CYS A 135 -3.97 12.38 -9.65
C CYS A 135 -5.33 12.67 -10.30
N PHE A 136 -6.16 13.48 -9.67
CA PHE A 136 -7.48 13.79 -10.18
C PHE A 136 -8.01 15.12 -9.62
N TRP A 137 -9.00 15.66 -10.28
CA TRP A 137 -9.74 16.81 -9.80
C TRP A 137 -10.83 16.40 -8.82
N ASP A 138 -10.84 17.02 -7.64
CA ASP A 138 -11.91 16.83 -6.65
C ASP A 138 -12.69 18.13 -6.46
N PRO A 139 -13.92 18.22 -6.96
CA PRO A 139 -14.74 19.40 -6.86
C PRO A 139 -15.25 19.69 -5.43
N SER A 140 -15.09 18.77 -4.49
CA SER A 140 -15.59 18.90 -3.11
C SER A 140 -14.62 19.58 -2.16
N ILE A 141 -13.36 19.76 -2.57
CA ILE A 141 -12.28 20.34 -1.76
C ILE A 141 -11.85 21.70 -2.30
N GLY A 142 -10.88 22.33 -1.63
CA GLY A 142 -10.32 23.61 -2.03
C GLY A 142 -11.03 24.81 -1.40
N PRO A 143 -10.67 26.03 -1.81
CA PRO A 143 -11.24 27.25 -1.27
C PRO A 143 -12.75 27.30 -1.47
N LYS A 144 -13.49 27.75 -0.46
CA LYS A 144 -14.94 27.89 -0.56
C LYS A 144 -15.32 29.21 -1.18
N ARG A 145 -16.23 29.17 -2.16
CA ARG A 145 -16.90 30.35 -2.71
C ARG A 145 -18.30 30.45 -2.17
N THR A 146 -18.71 31.68 -1.84
CA THR A 146 -20.09 31.97 -1.53
C THR A 146 -20.79 32.37 -2.84
N LEU A 147 -21.77 31.60 -3.25
CA LEU A 147 -22.64 31.85 -4.38
C LEU A 147 -23.92 32.52 -3.86
N VAL A 148 -24.35 33.58 -4.51
CA VAL A 148 -25.64 34.20 -4.24
C VAL A 148 -26.62 33.71 -5.30
N LEU A 149 -27.70 33.08 -4.87
CA LEU A 149 -28.71 32.49 -5.73
C LEU A 149 -30.01 33.27 -5.64
N LYS A 150 -30.72 33.42 -6.75
CA LYS A 150 -32.10 33.88 -6.80
C LYS A 150 -33.04 32.85 -6.16
N PRO A 151 -34.29 33.27 -5.82
CA PRO A 151 -35.30 32.33 -5.27
C PRO A 151 -35.63 31.16 -6.20
N ASP A 152 -35.46 31.37 -7.51
CA ASP A 152 -35.61 30.36 -8.56
C ASP A 152 -34.41 29.41 -8.72
N GLY A 153 -33.33 29.64 -7.97
CA GLY A 153 -32.13 28.81 -7.97
C GLY A 153 -31.06 29.25 -8.97
N ASP A 154 -31.31 30.28 -9.76
CA ASP A 154 -30.34 30.81 -10.71
C ASP A 154 -29.19 31.55 -10.03
N LEU A 155 -27.97 31.41 -10.59
CA LEU A 155 -26.78 32.08 -10.10
C LEU A 155 -26.86 33.60 -10.31
N LEU A 156 -26.81 34.38 -9.23
CA LEU A 156 -26.84 35.85 -9.29
C LEU A 156 -25.43 36.45 -9.22
N ALA A 157 -24.58 35.93 -8.35
CA ALA A 157 -23.23 36.44 -8.18
C ALA A 157 -22.33 35.39 -7.51
N ALA A 158 -21.06 35.35 -7.87
CA ALA A 158 -20.04 34.60 -7.19
C ALA A 158 -19.20 35.55 -6.33
N ALA A 159 -19.46 35.58 -5.03
CA ALA A 159 -18.73 36.43 -4.11
C ALA A 159 -17.61 35.69 -3.39
N ASN A 160 -16.38 36.11 -3.63
CA ASN A 160 -15.23 35.75 -2.81
C ASN A 160 -14.95 36.82 -1.76
N GLY A 161 -15.91 37.27 -0.98
CA GLY A 161 -15.69 38.36 -0.06
C GLY A 161 -15.17 39.67 -0.70
N ARG A 162 -14.95 39.66 -2.02
CA ARG A 162 -14.69 40.83 -2.89
C ARG A 162 -15.75 40.85 -3.96
N ALA A 163 -16.36 41.97 -4.08
CA ALA A 163 -17.38 42.31 -5.01
C ALA A 163 -17.17 41.68 -6.40
N VAL A 164 -18.20 41.06 -6.93
CA VAL A 164 -18.55 41.13 -8.33
C VAL A 164 -18.24 42.56 -8.75
N ASN A 165 -17.45 42.79 -9.80
CA ASN A 165 -17.02 44.16 -10.21
C ASN A 165 -18.17 45.11 -10.07
N ALA A 166 -17.97 46.14 -9.22
CA ALA A 166 -18.97 47.18 -8.99
C ALA A 166 -19.36 47.77 -10.35
N GLY A 167 -20.65 47.58 -10.77
CA GLY A 167 -21.11 48.00 -12.07
C GLY A 167 -21.43 46.85 -13.04
N SER A 168 -21.20 45.59 -12.70
CA SER A 168 -21.71 44.45 -13.51
C SER A 168 -23.25 44.40 -13.43
N PRO A 169 -23.95 43.95 -14.50
CA PRO A 169 -25.42 43.78 -14.48
C PRO A 169 -25.91 42.92 -13.31
N GLU A 170 -25.08 41.99 -12.88
CA GLU A 170 -25.36 41.08 -11.76
C GLU A 170 -25.29 41.77 -10.40
N HIS A 171 -24.39 42.75 -10.25
CA HIS A 171 -24.31 43.59 -9.04
C HIS A 171 -25.52 44.54 -8.92
N MET A 172 -25.96 45.15 -10.04
CA MET A 172 -27.13 45.99 -10.06
C MET A 172 -28.43 45.22 -9.77
N LEU A 173 -28.51 43.95 -10.21
CA LEU A 173 -29.62 43.06 -9.89
C LEU A 173 -29.62 42.65 -8.43
N ALA A 174 -28.46 42.37 -7.85
CA ALA A 174 -28.32 41.99 -6.44
C ALA A 174 -28.71 43.17 -5.50
N ASP A 175 -28.32 44.39 -5.84
CA ASP A 175 -28.67 45.60 -5.08
C ASP A 175 -30.16 46.02 -5.19
N SER A 176 -30.84 45.61 -6.26
CA SER A 176 -32.27 45.91 -6.49
C SER A 176 -33.24 44.92 -5.81
N MET A 177 -32.75 43.80 -5.24
CA MET A 177 -33.59 42.78 -4.62
C MET A 177 -33.75 43.01 -3.12
N ALA A 178 -34.96 42.74 -2.61
CA ALA A 178 -35.28 42.94 -1.19
C ALA A 178 -34.41 42.02 -0.29
N PRO A 179 -33.88 42.52 0.86
CA PRO A 179 -33.15 41.70 1.81
C PRO A 179 -34.00 40.50 2.27
N GLY A 180 -33.52 39.27 2.09
CA GLY A 180 -34.22 38.04 2.42
C GLY A 180 -34.71 37.23 1.22
N SER A 181 -34.67 37.77 0.00
CA SER A 181 -35.02 37.03 -1.24
C SER A 181 -33.82 36.29 -1.87
N LEU A 182 -32.63 36.45 -1.33
CA LEU A 182 -31.39 35.88 -1.84
C LEU A 182 -30.94 34.73 -0.90
N THR A 183 -30.60 33.58 -1.52
CA THR A 183 -30.03 32.45 -0.78
C THR A 183 -28.53 32.43 -1.03
N THR A 184 -27.72 32.35 0.03
CA THR A 184 -26.28 32.17 -0.08
C THR A 184 -25.91 30.69 0.08
N LYS A 185 -25.17 30.14 -0.88
CA LYS A 185 -24.64 28.76 -0.83
C LYS A 185 -23.13 28.81 -0.91
N SER A 186 -22.48 28.22 0.08
CA SER A 186 -21.03 28.04 0.05
C SER A 186 -20.68 26.77 -0.73
N VAL A 187 -19.96 26.90 -1.83
CA VAL A 187 -19.52 25.80 -2.69
C VAL A 187 -18.00 25.76 -2.76
N ALA A 188 -17.41 24.59 -2.66
CA ALA A 188 -15.98 24.40 -2.87
C ALA A 188 -15.62 24.70 -4.34
N GLN A 189 -14.46 25.31 -4.56
CA GLN A 189 -13.98 25.62 -5.92
C GLN A 189 -13.41 24.38 -6.62
N GLY A 190 -13.22 23.30 -5.89
CA GLY A 190 -12.46 22.14 -6.33
C GLY A 190 -10.95 22.36 -6.18
N ASP A 191 -10.21 21.29 -6.12
CA ASP A 191 -8.75 21.30 -6.13
C ASP A 191 -8.19 19.99 -6.69
N VAL A 192 -6.91 20.02 -7.07
CA VAL A 192 -6.19 18.81 -7.48
C VAL A 192 -5.91 17.96 -6.25
N ARG A 193 -6.05 16.66 -6.41
CA ARG A 193 -5.80 15.68 -5.35
C ARG A 193 -4.92 14.55 -5.85
N VAL A 194 -4.04 14.06 -4.97
CA VAL A 194 -3.24 12.88 -5.21
C VAL A 194 -3.53 11.85 -4.12
N GLU A 195 -3.75 10.62 -4.52
CA GLU A 195 -4.01 9.51 -3.60
C GLU A 195 -3.17 8.29 -3.98
N VAL A 196 -2.73 7.57 -2.94
CA VAL A 196 -2.04 6.28 -3.14
C VAL A 196 -3.08 5.19 -3.36
N ARG A 197 -2.81 4.32 -4.33
CA ARG A 197 -3.59 3.11 -4.57
C ARG A 197 -2.71 1.88 -4.40
N SER A 198 -3.24 0.89 -3.72
CA SER A 198 -2.59 -0.40 -3.57
C SER A 198 -2.80 -1.25 -4.83
N PRO A 199 -1.92 -2.23 -5.12
CA PRO A 199 -2.13 -3.15 -6.23
C PRO A 199 -3.41 -3.98 -6.09
N PHE A 200 -3.94 -4.12 -4.89
CA PHE A 200 -5.22 -4.80 -4.64
C PHE A 200 -6.44 -4.03 -5.16
N GLN A 201 -6.32 -2.73 -5.39
CA GLN A 201 -7.39 -1.89 -5.91
C GLN A 201 -7.33 -1.76 -7.43
N MET A 202 -6.22 -2.16 -8.06
CA MET A 202 -5.97 -1.96 -9.48
C MET A 202 -6.23 -3.24 -10.28
N PHE A 203 -6.97 -3.11 -11.36
CA PHE A 203 -7.26 -4.16 -12.34
C PHE A 203 -6.86 -3.62 -13.70
N ILE A 204 -5.71 -4.06 -14.20
CA ILE A 204 -5.09 -3.53 -15.41
C ILE A 204 -5.33 -4.52 -16.54
N ASP A 205 -5.30 -4.04 -17.76
CA ASP A 205 -5.40 -4.85 -18.96
C ASP A 205 -4.39 -6.01 -18.94
N PRO A 206 -4.83 -7.27 -18.98
CA PRO A 206 -3.94 -8.41 -18.92
C PRO A 206 -3.15 -8.65 -20.22
N LEU A 207 -3.43 -7.92 -21.29
CA LEU A 207 -2.74 -8.05 -22.58
C LEU A 207 -1.46 -7.19 -22.67
N CYS A 208 -1.24 -6.27 -21.75
CA CYS A 208 -0.06 -5.41 -21.75
C CYS A 208 1.06 -5.98 -20.88
N ASP A 209 2.29 -5.81 -21.32
CA ASP A 209 3.51 -6.16 -20.57
C ASP A 209 4.09 -4.95 -19.82
N ASN A 210 3.67 -3.73 -20.19
CA ASN A 210 4.11 -2.49 -19.60
C ASN A 210 2.88 -1.64 -19.20
N PHE A 211 2.94 -0.99 -18.05
CA PHE A 211 1.86 -0.13 -17.57
C PHE A 211 1.56 1.05 -18.52
N ALA A 212 2.60 1.60 -19.14
CA ALA A 212 2.43 2.67 -20.11
C ALA A 212 1.65 2.26 -21.38
N GLU A 213 1.64 0.96 -21.72
CA GLU A 213 0.96 0.41 -22.90
C GLU A 213 -0.47 -0.04 -22.60
N ALA A 214 -0.87 -0.10 -21.32
CA ALA A 214 -2.21 -0.51 -20.94
C ALA A 214 -3.26 0.34 -21.67
N GLU A 215 -4.20 -0.31 -22.35
CA GLU A 215 -5.29 0.37 -23.06
C GLU A 215 -6.39 0.79 -22.10
N TRP A 216 -6.59 0.03 -21.03
CA TRP A 216 -7.58 0.31 -20.02
C TRP A 216 -7.16 -0.17 -18.64
N LEU A 217 -7.78 0.40 -17.64
CA LEU A 217 -7.67 -0.05 -16.26
C LEU A 217 -8.96 0.19 -15.49
N ILE A 218 -9.13 -0.55 -14.40
CA ILE A 218 -10.24 -0.41 -13.47
C ILE A 218 -9.70 -0.25 -12.06
N GLU A 219 -10.14 0.79 -11.38
CA GLU A 219 -9.93 0.96 -9.93
C GLU A 219 -11.16 0.49 -9.18
N GLU A 220 -10.97 -0.29 -8.12
CA GLU A 220 -12.03 -0.69 -7.19
C GLU A 220 -11.82 -0.03 -5.84
N SER A 221 -12.84 0.64 -5.33
CA SER A 221 -12.84 1.24 -3.99
C SER A 221 -14.15 0.97 -3.27
N VAL A 222 -14.11 0.99 -1.93
CA VAL A 222 -15.33 0.88 -1.11
C VAL A 222 -15.59 2.23 -0.47
N LYS A 223 -16.78 2.76 -0.68
CA LYS A 223 -17.23 4.07 -0.21
C LYS A 223 -18.49 3.93 0.64
N SER A 224 -18.78 4.93 1.47
CA SER A 224 -20.05 4.97 2.22
C SER A 224 -21.24 5.20 1.29
N GLU A 225 -22.44 4.79 1.71
CA GLU A 225 -23.68 5.10 0.99
C GLU A 225 -23.89 6.61 0.85
N ASP A 226 -23.59 7.37 1.92
CA ASP A 226 -23.70 8.83 1.92
C ASP A 226 -22.78 9.48 0.87
N TYR A 227 -21.56 8.96 0.70
CA TYR A 227 -20.64 9.44 -0.32
C TYR A 227 -21.22 9.23 -1.74
N VAL A 228 -21.77 8.03 -2.00
CA VAL A 228 -22.37 7.71 -3.31
C VAL A 228 -23.58 8.58 -3.57
N TYR A 229 -24.43 8.77 -2.56
CA TYR A 229 -25.59 9.64 -2.68
C TYR A 229 -25.22 11.11 -2.92
N GLN A 230 -24.28 11.64 -2.15
CA GLN A 230 -23.85 13.05 -2.29
C GLN A 230 -23.17 13.31 -3.64
N ARG A 231 -22.39 12.34 -4.14
CA ARG A 231 -21.61 12.50 -5.36
C ARG A 231 -22.41 12.23 -6.64
N TYR A 232 -23.25 11.20 -6.62
CA TYR A 232 -23.94 10.68 -7.82
C TYR A 232 -25.46 10.80 -7.74
N GLY A 233 -26.03 11.21 -6.61
CA GLY A 233 -27.49 11.34 -6.44
C GLY A 233 -28.26 10.01 -6.41
N VAL A 234 -27.57 8.87 -6.30
CA VAL A 234 -28.14 7.53 -6.36
C VAL A 234 -28.01 6.83 -5.01
N THR A 235 -29.10 6.23 -4.52
CA THR A 235 -29.09 5.41 -3.32
C THR A 235 -28.77 3.97 -3.70
N VAL A 236 -27.67 3.45 -3.17
CA VAL A 236 -27.19 2.08 -3.40
C VAL A 236 -26.98 1.43 -2.04
N ALA A 237 -27.50 0.21 -1.87
CA ALA A 237 -27.34 -0.52 -0.61
C ALA A 237 -25.88 -0.95 -0.39
N ALA A 238 -25.39 -0.78 0.82
CA ALA A 238 -24.06 -1.24 1.23
C ALA A 238 -24.07 -2.77 1.40
N ASP A 239 -23.48 -3.49 0.47
CA ASP A 239 -23.40 -4.96 0.47
C ASP A 239 -21.97 -5.49 0.68
N THR A 240 -21.00 -4.61 0.70
CA THR A 240 -19.58 -4.95 0.78
C THR A 240 -19.01 -4.52 2.12
N PRO A 241 -18.32 -5.41 2.85
CA PRO A 241 -17.63 -5.00 4.07
C PRO A 241 -16.61 -3.90 3.77
N ALA A 242 -16.81 -2.74 4.35
CA ALA A 242 -15.83 -1.67 4.34
C ALA A 242 -14.76 -1.99 5.37
N ASN A 243 -13.79 -2.82 5.03
CA ASN A 243 -12.60 -2.94 5.84
C ASN A 243 -11.61 -1.83 5.45
N PRO A 244 -11.00 -1.17 6.44
CA PRO A 244 -9.98 -0.16 6.19
C PRO A 244 -8.75 -0.71 5.46
N GLY A 245 -8.57 -2.03 5.40
CA GLY A 245 -7.65 -2.73 4.48
C GLY A 245 -8.36 -3.91 3.86
N LEU A 246 -8.55 -3.92 2.54
CA LEU A 246 -8.94 -5.12 1.76
C LEU A 246 -8.08 -6.34 2.13
N VAL A 247 -6.92 -6.10 2.67
CA VAL A 247 -5.91 -7.05 3.14
C VAL A 247 -6.35 -7.73 4.44
N GLU A 248 -6.85 -6.97 5.41
CA GLU A 248 -7.25 -7.53 6.71
C GLU A 248 -8.40 -8.53 6.60
N ALA A 249 -9.33 -8.31 5.69
CA ALA A 249 -10.46 -9.21 5.49
C ALA A 249 -10.06 -10.61 5.01
N ARG A 250 -8.94 -10.74 4.30
CA ARG A 250 -8.43 -12.01 3.79
C ARG A 250 -7.29 -12.61 4.60
N MET A 251 -6.78 -11.87 5.57
CA MET A 251 -5.75 -12.36 6.49
C MET A 251 -6.31 -13.22 7.63
N GLY A 252 -7.55 -13.72 7.47
CA GLY A 252 -8.13 -14.78 8.29
C GLY A 252 -8.15 -14.52 9.79
N GLY A 253 -8.46 -13.31 10.23
CA GLY A 253 -8.55 -12.97 11.65
C GLY A 253 -7.19 -12.83 12.37
N ALA A 254 -6.07 -13.14 11.72
CA ALA A 254 -4.74 -12.98 12.33
C ALA A 254 -4.41 -11.52 12.67
N PHE A 255 -5.01 -10.57 11.94
CA PHE A 255 -4.89 -9.12 12.20
C PHE A 255 -6.14 -8.49 12.82
N THR A 256 -7.20 -9.24 13.06
CA THR A 256 -8.35 -8.73 13.80
C THR A 256 -8.00 -8.64 15.29
N LEU A 257 -7.38 -7.54 15.67
CA LEU A 257 -7.04 -7.22 17.06
C LEU A 257 -8.29 -7.03 17.97
N LEU A 258 -9.50 -7.04 17.41
CA LEU A 258 -10.74 -6.85 18.16
C LEU A 258 -11.81 -7.86 17.72
N PRO A 259 -12.01 -8.95 18.45
CA PRO A 259 -13.18 -9.80 18.27
C PRO A 259 -14.45 -8.98 18.56
N GLY A 260 -15.38 -8.94 17.62
CA GLY A 260 -16.69 -8.30 17.80
C GLY A 260 -16.93 -6.98 17.08
N ARG A 261 -16.03 -6.49 16.26
CA ARG A 261 -16.34 -5.36 15.37
C ARG A 261 -17.30 -5.82 14.28
N THR A 262 -18.52 -5.32 14.34
CA THR A 262 -19.46 -5.36 13.21
C THR A 262 -18.75 -4.74 12.00
N ALA A 263 -18.62 -5.51 10.92
CA ALA A 263 -18.03 -4.99 9.70
C ALA A 263 -18.88 -3.80 9.22
N TYR A 264 -18.27 -2.62 9.15
CA TYR A 264 -18.92 -1.48 8.52
C TYR A 264 -19.13 -1.82 7.05
N MET A 265 -20.36 -1.76 6.58
CA MET A 265 -20.70 -2.09 5.20
C MET A 265 -20.61 -0.83 4.33
N GLY A 266 -20.13 -0.99 3.13
CA GLY A 266 -20.01 0.06 2.13
C GLY A 266 -20.44 -0.38 0.74
N VAL A 267 -20.44 0.55 -0.18
CA VAL A 267 -20.76 0.34 -1.59
C VAL A 267 -19.46 0.15 -2.35
N ARG A 268 -19.40 -0.90 -3.15
CA ARG A 268 -18.26 -1.18 -4.04
C ARG A 268 -18.38 -0.35 -5.30
N LEU A 269 -17.55 0.68 -5.40
CA LEU A 269 -17.43 1.58 -6.53
C LEU A 269 -16.28 1.12 -7.43
N ARG A 270 -16.54 1.05 -8.73
CA ARG A 270 -15.53 0.76 -9.74
C ARG A 270 -15.45 1.89 -10.73
N GLU A 271 -14.24 2.23 -11.10
CA GLU A 271 -13.92 3.33 -12.00
C GLU A 271 -13.07 2.79 -13.15
N TYR A 272 -13.64 2.80 -14.34
CA TYR A 272 -12.99 2.37 -15.57
C TYR A 272 -12.40 3.58 -16.28
N TRP A 273 -11.19 3.41 -16.74
CA TRP A 273 -10.46 4.38 -17.54
C TRP A 273 -9.95 3.71 -18.80
N CYS A 274 -10.13 4.31 -19.94
CA CYS A 274 -9.58 3.82 -21.21
C CYS A 274 -8.87 4.92 -21.98
N LYS A 275 -7.78 4.54 -22.65
CA LYS A 275 -7.14 5.41 -23.63
C LYS A 275 -8.01 5.62 -24.86
N PRO A 276 -7.67 6.62 -25.69
CA PRO A 276 -8.35 6.82 -26.95
C PRO A 276 -8.41 5.52 -27.76
N ASN A 277 -9.61 5.11 -28.13
CA ASN A 277 -9.88 3.93 -28.90
C ASN A 277 -10.98 4.20 -29.95
N ARG A 278 -11.35 3.17 -30.73
CA ARG A 278 -12.32 3.30 -31.79
C ARG A 278 -13.73 3.71 -31.30
N GLU A 279 -14.09 3.30 -30.08
CA GLU A 279 -15.39 3.61 -29.47
C GLU A 279 -15.36 4.95 -28.74
N HIS A 280 -14.22 5.28 -28.11
CA HIS A 280 -13.96 6.52 -27.37
C HIS A 280 -12.72 7.23 -27.92
N PRO A 281 -12.87 8.09 -28.94
CA PRO A 281 -11.73 8.73 -29.61
C PRO A 281 -10.88 9.65 -28.70
N GLN A 282 -11.45 10.13 -27.60
CA GLN A 282 -10.76 10.96 -26.60
C GLN A 282 -10.39 10.20 -25.33
N GLY A 283 -10.65 8.88 -25.31
CA GLY A 283 -10.65 8.11 -24.09
C GLY A 283 -11.92 8.31 -23.27
N CYS A 284 -12.08 7.56 -22.21
CA CYS A 284 -13.27 7.68 -21.36
C CYS A 284 -12.99 7.36 -19.90
N ARG A 285 -13.82 7.91 -19.05
CA ARG A 285 -13.98 7.54 -17.65
C ARG A 285 -15.42 7.08 -17.43
N GLN A 286 -15.60 5.91 -16.81
CA GLN A 286 -16.91 5.40 -16.45
C GLN A 286 -16.91 4.89 -15.02
N VAL A 287 -17.90 5.31 -14.25
CA VAL A 287 -18.06 4.88 -12.85
C VAL A 287 -19.32 4.03 -12.74
N TRP A 288 -19.18 2.85 -12.15
CA TRP A 288 -20.32 1.98 -11.92
C TRP A 288 -20.27 1.28 -10.57
N VAL A 289 -21.44 0.86 -10.13
CA VAL A 289 -21.62 0.03 -8.94
C VAL A 289 -22.16 -1.33 -9.33
N THR A 290 -21.84 -2.32 -8.52
CA THR A 290 -22.39 -3.67 -8.66
C THR A 290 -22.94 -4.06 -7.31
N THR A 291 -24.23 -4.33 -7.24
CA THR A 291 -24.94 -4.80 -6.05
C THR A 291 -25.35 -6.25 -6.23
N THR A 292 -25.29 -7.01 -5.15
CA THR A 292 -25.77 -8.39 -5.16
C THR A 292 -27.12 -8.42 -4.45
N SER A 293 -28.20 -8.63 -5.20
CA SER A 293 -29.53 -8.77 -4.62
C SER A 293 -29.57 -9.96 -3.65
N THR A 294 -30.48 -9.90 -2.64
CA THR A 294 -30.76 -11.01 -1.71
C THR A 294 -31.10 -12.34 -2.38
N LYS A 295 -31.49 -12.31 -3.67
CA LYS A 295 -31.72 -13.49 -4.50
C LYS A 295 -30.47 -13.93 -5.31
N GLY A 296 -29.30 -13.38 -5.05
CA GLY A 296 -28.06 -13.70 -5.75
C GLY A 296 -27.95 -13.12 -7.16
N LYS A 297 -28.91 -12.31 -7.61
CA LYS A 297 -28.83 -11.63 -8.89
C LYS A 297 -27.91 -10.42 -8.75
N VAL A 298 -26.89 -10.37 -9.58
CA VAL A 298 -25.97 -9.23 -9.66
C VAL A 298 -26.63 -8.17 -10.54
N ASP A 299 -26.87 -7.00 -9.97
CA ASP A 299 -27.33 -5.82 -10.69
C ASP A 299 -26.20 -4.81 -10.79
N SER A 300 -26.06 -4.15 -11.94
CA SER A 300 -24.96 -3.23 -12.21
C SER A 300 -25.51 -1.96 -12.83
N GLN A 301 -25.22 -0.84 -12.19
CA GLN A 301 -25.65 0.49 -12.63
C GLN A 301 -24.46 1.38 -12.90
N ILE A 302 -24.44 2.02 -14.07
CA ILE A 302 -23.47 3.08 -14.39
C ILE A 302 -23.97 4.37 -13.74
N LEU A 303 -23.09 4.99 -12.97
CA LEU A 303 -23.37 6.22 -12.23
C LEU A 303 -22.93 7.47 -13.01
N GLU A 304 -21.79 7.40 -13.67
CA GLU A 304 -21.18 8.54 -14.37
C GLU A 304 -20.45 8.06 -15.62
N ARG A 305 -20.50 8.86 -16.69
CA ARG A 305 -19.72 8.67 -17.91
C ARG A 305 -19.19 10.02 -18.33
N ASP A 306 -17.88 10.12 -18.45
CA ASP A 306 -17.18 11.31 -18.89
C ASP A 306 -16.26 10.96 -20.05
N ASP A 307 -16.21 11.80 -21.07
CA ASP A 307 -15.13 11.78 -22.04
C ASP A 307 -13.91 12.45 -21.37
N ALA A 308 -12.74 11.84 -21.48
CA ALA A 308 -11.54 12.40 -20.91
C ALA A 308 -10.97 13.46 -21.84
N PRO A 309 -10.94 14.75 -21.43
CA PRO A 309 -10.43 15.83 -22.28
C PRO A 309 -8.91 15.91 -22.33
N PHE A 310 -8.21 15.11 -21.54
CA PHE A 310 -6.74 15.06 -21.38
C PHE A 310 -6.29 13.61 -21.24
N ASP A 311 -5.00 13.35 -20.99
CA ASP A 311 -4.50 11.97 -20.84
C ASP A 311 -5.43 11.17 -19.90
N PRO A 312 -6.16 10.19 -20.42
CA PRO A 312 -7.23 9.52 -19.69
C PRO A 312 -6.75 8.66 -18.53
N MET A 313 -5.43 8.39 -18.44
CA MET A 313 -4.88 7.55 -17.37
C MET A 313 -4.30 8.41 -16.23
N PRO A 314 -5.09 8.71 -15.17
CA PRO A 314 -4.63 9.58 -14.08
C PRO A 314 -3.70 8.86 -13.10
N TYR A 315 -3.05 7.79 -13.52
CA TYR A 315 -2.20 6.97 -12.66
C TYR A 315 -0.76 6.95 -13.14
N VAL A 316 0.15 6.85 -12.17
CA VAL A 316 1.54 6.45 -12.39
C VAL A 316 1.87 5.27 -11.50
N MET A 317 2.76 4.37 -11.96
CA MET A 317 3.10 3.15 -11.27
C MET A 317 4.56 3.20 -10.79
N PHE A 318 4.77 3.08 -9.50
CA PHE A 318 6.09 2.86 -8.92
C PHE A 318 6.37 1.36 -8.92
N ALA A 319 7.30 0.94 -9.75
CA ALA A 319 7.72 -0.44 -9.87
C ALA A 319 8.63 -0.89 -8.72
N GLY A 320 8.55 -2.17 -8.36
CA GLY A 320 9.55 -2.84 -7.55
C GLY A 320 10.71 -3.31 -8.43
N ILE A 321 10.98 -4.62 -8.44
CA ILE A 321 12.00 -5.23 -9.29
C ILE A 321 11.36 -5.59 -10.63
N PRO A 322 11.73 -4.92 -11.75
CA PRO A 322 11.12 -5.19 -13.05
C PRO A 322 11.41 -6.61 -13.52
N MET A 323 10.41 -7.26 -14.09
CA MET A 323 10.51 -8.60 -14.64
C MET A 323 10.13 -8.59 -16.13
N PRO A 324 11.04 -8.97 -17.03
CA PRO A 324 10.74 -9.01 -18.47
C PRO A 324 9.53 -9.87 -18.79
N GLY A 325 8.63 -9.37 -19.64
CA GLY A 325 7.41 -10.07 -20.05
C GLY A 325 6.33 -10.19 -18.97
N ARG A 326 6.35 -9.33 -17.97
CA ARG A 326 5.34 -9.24 -16.92
C ARG A 326 4.99 -7.81 -16.61
N LEU A 327 3.71 -7.50 -16.64
CA LEU A 327 3.19 -6.19 -16.23
C LEU A 327 3.50 -5.87 -14.77
N MET A 328 3.31 -6.83 -13.87
CA MET A 328 3.53 -6.62 -12.44
C MET A 328 4.95 -7.01 -12.05
N PRO A 329 5.75 -6.06 -11.55
CA PRO A 329 7.09 -6.31 -11.05
C PRO A 329 7.10 -7.26 -9.83
N MET A 330 8.26 -7.81 -9.54
CA MET A 330 8.49 -8.60 -8.34
C MET A 330 8.73 -7.67 -7.13
N ALA A 331 8.27 -8.09 -5.96
CA ALA A 331 8.54 -7.37 -4.72
C ALA A 331 9.93 -7.74 -4.16
N VAL A 332 10.59 -6.81 -3.49
CA VAL A 332 11.83 -7.07 -2.75
C VAL A 332 11.60 -8.15 -1.69
N VAL A 333 10.44 -8.11 -1.04
CA VAL A 333 10.05 -9.11 -0.03
C VAL A 333 9.97 -10.52 -0.62
N ASP A 334 9.58 -10.70 -1.89
CA ASP A 334 9.53 -12.03 -2.52
C ASP A 334 10.89 -12.75 -2.49
N ALA A 335 11.97 -12.02 -2.75
CA ALA A 335 13.32 -12.55 -2.72
C ALA A 335 13.81 -12.87 -1.28
N LEU A 336 13.34 -12.10 -0.30
CA LEU A 336 13.76 -12.23 1.10
C LEU A 336 12.97 -13.27 1.89
N ARG A 337 11.79 -13.71 1.44
CA ARG A 337 10.93 -14.67 2.17
C ARG A 337 11.61 -16.01 2.43
N GLY A 338 12.34 -16.54 1.45
CA GLY A 338 13.05 -17.81 1.58
C GLY A 338 14.06 -17.78 2.73
N PRO A 339 15.09 -16.92 2.64
CA PRO A 339 16.09 -16.76 3.71
C PRO A 339 15.47 -16.43 5.07
N GLN A 340 14.46 -15.56 5.11
CA GLN A 340 13.76 -15.21 6.36
C GLN A 340 13.06 -16.42 6.99
N THR A 341 12.46 -17.30 6.19
CA THR A 341 11.83 -18.51 6.70
C THR A 341 12.85 -19.45 7.32
N GLU A 342 14.02 -19.61 6.69
CA GLU A 342 15.10 -20.44 7.22
C GLU A 342 15.68 -19.84 8.51
N LEU A 343 15.87 -18.52 8.58
CA LEU A 343 16.31 -17.85 9.80
C LEU A 343 15.36 -18.15 10.98
N ASN A 344 14.06 -17.97 10.78
CA ASN A 344 13.06 -18.25 11.81
C ASN A 344 13.05 -19.73 12.26
N LYS A 345 13.29 -20.67 11.33
CA LYS A 345 13.41 -22.09 11.68
C LYS A 345 14.64 -22.37 12.56
N VAL A 346 15.79 -21.85 12.17
CA VAL A 346 17.05 -22.03 12.93
C VAL A 346 16.91 -21.42 14.32
N GLU A 347 16.41 -20.20 14.42
CA GLU A 347 16.16 -19.51 15.70
C GLU A 347 15.17 -20.29 16.59
N SER A 348 14.10 -20.84 16.00
CA SER A 348 13.13 -21.66 16.72
C SER A 348 13.76 -22.97 17.23
N GLN A 349 14.60 -23.62 16.42
CA GLN A 349 15.33 -24.84 16.83
C GLN A 349 16.31 -24.58 17.96
N LEU A 350 17.05 -23.44 17.91
CA LEU A 350 17.92 -23.02 18.97
C LEU A 350 17.18 -22.77 20.29
N ALA A 351 16.02 -22.09 20.20
CA ALA A 351 15.18 -21.87 21.36
C ALA A 351 14.61 -23.16 21.95
N GLU A 352 14.18 -24.09 21.10
CA GLU A 352 13.71 -25.42 21.54
C GLU A 352 14.83 -26.20 22.25
N ASN A 353 16.04 -26.18 21.68
CA ASN A 353 17.16 -26.86 22.28
C ASN A 353 17.55 -26.23 23.61
N ARG A 354 17.62 -24.91 23.69
CA ARG A 354 17.84 -24.17 24.93
C ARG A 354 16.81 -24.53 26.01
N ASN A 355 15.54 -24.63 25.63
CA ASN A 355 14.46 -25.02 26.53
C ASN A 355 14.61 -26.48 27.02
N ARG A 356 15.06 -27.39 26.16
CA ARG A 356 15.35 -28.81 26.54
C ARG A 356 16.57 -28.92 27.44
N LEU A 357 17.60 -28.11 27.20
CA LEU A 357 18.79 -28.08 28.08
C LEU A 357 18.46 -27.50 29.45
N GLY A 358 17.61 -26.44 29.49
CA GLY A 358 17.19 -25.82 30.76
C GLY A 358 16.16 -26.65 31.54
N ASN A 359 15.38 -27.49 30.87
CA ASN A 359 14.39 -28.38 31.47
C ASN A 359 14.60 -29.81 30.97
N PRO A 360 15.60 -30.53 31.50
CA PRO A 360 15.94 -31.85 31.01
C PRO A 360 14.81 -32.86 31.27
N THR A 361 14.61 -33.75 30.30
CA THR A 361 13.65 -34.85 30.44
C THR A 361 14.24 -35.91 31.36
N LEU A 362 13.49 -36.33 32.37
CA LEU A 362 13.90 -37.34 33.32
C LEU A 362 13.35 -38.70 32.91
N LEU A 363 14.19 -39.67 33.03
CA LEU A 363 13.81 -41.09 32.96
C LEU A 363 13.64 -41.60 34.38
N MET A 364 12.47 -42.09 34.71
CA MET A 364 12.15 -42.62 36.02
C MET A 364 11.52 -43.98 35.93
N SER A 365 11.94 -44.88 36.81
CA SER A 365 11.27 -46.18 36.99
C SER A 365 9.92 -45.91 37.71
N ARG A 366 8.84 -46.54 37.20
CA ARG A 366 7.52 -46.47 37.86
C ARG A 366 7.51 -47.03 39.26
N GLN A 367 8.46 -47.90 39.59
CA GLN A 367 8.59 -48.53 40.91
C GLN A 367 9.38 -47.64 41.91
N ALA A 368 10.25 -46.76 41.41
CA ALA A 368 11.11 -45.90 42.25
C ALA A 368 10.42 -44.63 42.73
N VAL A 369 9.41 -44.16 42.01
CA VAL A 369 8.70 -42.88 42.33
C VAL A 369 7.19 -43.18 42.35
N GLN A 370 6.62 -43.20 43.57
CA GLN A 370 5.18 -43.52 43.74
C GLN A 370 4.26 -42.37 43.30
N ASN A 371 4.73 -41.11 43.38
CA ASN A 371 3.96 -39.95 42.99
C ASN A 371 4.76 -39.07 42.02
N ALA A 372 4.58 -39.33 40.72
CA ALA A 372 5.28 -38.60 39.65
C ALA A 372 4.90 -37.13 39.54
N GLU A 373 3.66 -36.77 39.93
CA GLU A 373 3.19 -35.37 39.85
C GLU A 373 3.85 -34.48 40.92
N GLN A 374 3.90 -35.00 42.16
CA GLN A 374 4.61 -34.29 43.25
C GLN A 374 6.09 -34.16 42.97
N PHE A 375 6.68 -35.19 42.39
CA PHE A 375 8.09 -35.16 42.01
C PHE A 375 8.35 -34.12 40.91
N ALA A 376 7.49 -34.02 39.91
CA ALA A 376 7.60 -33.04 38.85
C ALA A 376 7.43 -31.59 39.36
N GLU A 377 6.56 -31.36 40.34
CA GLU A 377 6.40 -30.03 40.98
C GLU A 377 7.59 -29.61 41.83
N GLN A 378 8.27 -30.56 42.43
CA GLN A 378 9.39 -30.29 43.32
C GLN A 378 10.74 -30.15 42.60
N ILE A 379 10.92 -30.78 41.43
CA ILE A 379 12.20 -30.86 40.74
C ILE A 379 12.70 -29.50 40.22
N GLY A 380 11.84 -28.50 40.09
CA GLY A 380 12.18 -27.13 39.71
C GLY A 380 12.62 -26.25 40.88
N ARG A 381 12.58 -26.72 42.14
CA ARG A 381 12.92 -25.90 43.32
C ARG A 381 14.41 -25.94 43.61
N VAL A 382 15.02 -24.78 43.70
CA VAL A 382 16.44 -24.64 44.09
C VAL A 382 16.61 -25.16 45.52
N GLY A 383 17.52 -26.12 45.72
CA GLY A 383 17.80 -26.70 47.03
C GLY A 383 16.75 -27.74 47.50
N GLY A 384 15.91 -28.24 46.61
CA GLY A 384 14.95 -29.30 46.90
C GLY A 384 15.63 -30.63 47.22
N ILE A 385 15.13 -31.35 48.23
CA ILE A 385 15.58 -32.71 48.57
C ILE A 385 14.54 -33.67 48.01
N TYR A 386 15.00 -34.63 47.17
CA TYR A 386 14.12 -35.58 46.49
C TYR A 386 14.39 -36.99 47.01
N TRP A 387 13.34 -37.68 47.40
CA TRP A 387 13.39 -39.06 47.86
C TRP A 387 12.94 -39.98 46.76
N TYR A 388 13.67 -41.07 46.54
CA TYR A 388 13.26 -42.14 45.63
C TYR A 388 13.49 -43.49 46.33
N ASP A 389 12.66 -44.50 45.99
CA ASP A 389 12.82 -45.86 46.53
C ASP A 389 13.88 -46.64 45.77
N ASP A 390 14.90 -47.15 46.49
CA ASP A 390 15.89 -48.00 45.90
C ASP A 390 15.34 -49.45 45.82
N VAL A 391 14.90 -49.82 44.62
CA VAL A 391 14.29 -51.15 44.33
C VAL A 391 15.36 -52.21 44.11
N GLY A 392 16.63 -51.95 44.43
CA GLY A 392 17.73 -52.91 44.26
C GLY A 392 18.10 -53.19 42.79
N SER A 393 17.66 -52.36 41.87
CA SER A 393 18.00 -52.43 40.44
C SER A 393 18.98 -51.27 40.12
N PRO A 394 20.08 -51.51 39.40
CA PRO A 394 21.03 -50.45 39.04
C PRO A 394 20.39 -49.32 38.20
N ASN A 395 19.18 -49.51 37.65
CA ASN A 395 18.42 -48.51 36.86
C ASN A 395 17.24 -47.89 37.62
N ALA A 396 17.14 -48.09 38.93
CA ALA A 396 16.07 -47.51 39.75
C ALA A 396 16.24 -46.01 39.98
N LYS A 397 17.46 -45.52 39.91
CA LYS A 397 17.80 -44.11 40.11
C LYS A 397 17.24 -43.26 38.96
N PRO A 398 16.55 -42.15 39.28
CA PRO A 398 16.17 -41.20 38.26
C PRO A 398 17.41 -40.71 37.46
N ASP A 399 17.34 -40.83 36.14
CA ASP A 399 18.40 -40.43 35.24
C ASP A 399 17.92 -39.32 34.30
N VAL A 400 18.85 -38.48 33.92
CA VAL A 400 18.56 -37.35 32.99
C VAL A 400 18.80 -37.86 31.58
N LEU A 401 17.74 -37.80 30.74
CA LEU A 401 17.92 -38.04 29.33
C LEU A 401 18.71 -36.86 28.73
N PRO A 402 19.97 -37.10 28.29
CA PRO A 402 20.78 -35.97 27.79
C PRO A 402 20.11 -35.42 26.53
N ALA A 403 19.89 -34.08 26.54
CA ALA A 403 19.46 -33.39 25.34
C ALA A 403 20.60 -33.45 24.31
N PRO A 404 20.32 -33.81 23.04
CA PRO A 404 21.35 -33.78 22.02
C PRO A 404 21.88 -32.35 21.85
N SER A 405 23.22 -32.20 21.89
CA SER A 405 23.84 -30.93 21.54
C SER A 405 23.55 -30.62 20.08
N LEU A 406 23.19 -29.37 19.78
CA LEU A 406 23.09 -28.93 18.40
C LEU A 406 24.50 -28.90 17.78
N PRO A 407 24.67 -29.46 16.57
CA PRO A 407 25.92 -29.30 15.84
C PRO A 407 26.23 -27.83 15.60
N GLU A 408 27.52 -27.46 15.69
CA GLU A 408 28.02 -26.09 15.56
C GLU A 408 27.59 -25.44 14.23
N TYR A 409 27.54 -26.22 13.15
CA TYR A 409 27.10 -25.72 11.84
C TYR A 409 25.68 -25.13 11.83
N VAL A 410 24.81 -25.50 12.78
CA VAL A 410 23.45 -24.93 12.87
C VAL A 410 23.50 -23.50 13.39
N THR A 411 24.37 -23.21 14.34
CA THR A 411 24.57 -21.84 14.86
C THR A 411 25.24 -20.95 13.83
N ASP A 412 26.17 -21.50 13.06
CA ASP A 412 26.90 -20.80 12.01
C ASP A 412 26.02 -20.41 10.80
N GLN A 413 24.86 -21.03 10.66
CA GLN A 413 23.90 -20.67 9.62
C GLN A 413 23.29 -19.27 9.79
N ILE A 414 23.13 -18.78 11.04
CA ILE A 414 22.52 -17.46 11.30
C ILE A 414 23.28 -16.32 10.63
N PRO A 415 24.60 -16.16 10.83
CA PRO A 415 25.37 -15.13 10.14
C PRO A 415 25.35 -15.31 8.62
N LEU A 416 25.43 -16.54 8.11
CA LEU A 416 25.40 -16.83 6.68
C LEU A 416 24.06 -16.42 6.04
N ILE A 417 22.93 -16.76 6.68
CA ILE A 417 21.59 -16.36 6.20
C ILE A 417 21.47 -14.83 6.26
N THR A 418 21.93 -14.20 7.32
CA THR A 418 21.88 -12.74 7.50
C THR A 418 22.70 -12.05 6.40
N GLN A 419 23.90 -12.54 6.12
CA GLN A 419 24.73 -12.04 5.03
C GLN A 419 24.04 -12.23 3.66
N SER A 420 23.49 -13.39 3.40
CA SER A 420 22.73 -13.63 2.16
C SER A 420 21.55 -12.66 2.00
N MET A 421 20.82 -12.34 3.08
CA MET A 421 19.76 -11.33 3.04
C MET A 421 20.30 -9.93 2.75
N GLN A 422 21.45 -9.58 3.27
CA GLN A 422 22.13 -8.31 2.97
C GLN A 422 22.54 -8.23 1.49
N GLU A 423 23.13 -9.29 0.96
CA GLU A 423 23.52 -9.37 -0.46
C GLU A 423 22.30 -9.28 -1.39
N ILE A 424 21.22 -10.00 -1.10
CA ILE A 424 19.97 -9.97 -1.89
C ILE A 424 19.35 -8.56 -1.89
N SER A 425 19.42 -7.85 -0.76
CA SER A 425 18.84 -6.51 -0.62
C SER A 425 19.76 -5.38 -1.07
N GLY A 426 21.02 -5.69 -1.41
CA GLY A 426 22.03 -4.68 -1.71
C GLY A 426 22.35 -3.74 -0.54
N GLN A 427 22.13 -4.20 0.70
CA GLN A 427 22.34 -3.40 1.91
C GLN A 427 23.39 -4.06 2.77
N HIS A 428 24.60 -3.51 2.75
CA HIS A 428 25.72 -3.98 3.56
C HIS A 428 25.83 -3.24 4.90
N GLU A 429 26.78 -3.66 5.73
CA GLU A 429 27.02 -3.08 7.08
C GLU A 429 27.28 -1.58 7.04
N VAL A 430 27.92 -1.09 5.98
CA VAL A 430 28.25 0.33 5.80
C VAL A 430 26.98 1.18 5.68
N SER A 431 25.97 0.69 4.97
CA SER A 431 24.65 1.38 4.87
C SER A 431 23.92 1.43 6.22
N SER A 432 24.33 0.61 7.18
CA SER A 432 23.83 0.56 8.57
C SER A 432 24.65 1.40 9.55
N ALA A 433 25.57 2.23 9.05
CA ALA A 433 26.55 2.99 9.84
C ALA A 433 27.49 2.11 10.69
N GLN A 434 27.68 0.86 10.31
CA GLN A 434 28.69 -0.03 10.90
C GLN A 434 29.91 -0.01 9.99
N VAL A 435 31.05 0.32 10.57
CA VAL A 435 32.32 0.34 9.83
C VAL A 435 32.88 -1.07 9.81
N PRO A 436 33.15 -1.66 8.62
CA PRO A 436 33.76 -2.98 8.56
C PRO A 436 35.09 -3.03 9.29
N PRO A 437 35.43 -4.13 9.99
CA PRO A 437 36.68 -4.27 10.69
C PRO A 437 37.87 -4.08 9.73
N GLY A 438 38.80 -3.18 10.10
CA GLY A 438 39.99 -2.86 9.30
C GLY A 438 39.85 -1.66 8.35
N VAL A 439 38.69 -1.04 8.22
CA VAL A 439 38.47 0.16 7.39
C VAL A 439 38.42 1.39 8.30
N THR A 440 39.51 2.17 8.35
CA THR A 440 39.61 3.37 9.19
C THR A 440 39.62 4.69 8.40
N ALA A 441 39.87 4.63 7.10
CA ALA A 441 39.93 5.82 6.28
C ALA A 441 38.52 6.31 5.86
N ALA A 442 38.23 7.59 6.13
CA ALA A 442 36.94 8.20 5.76
C ALA A 442 36.66 8.11 4.24
N SER A 443 37.70 8.19 3.41
CA SER A 443 37.59 8.04 1.95
C SER A 443 37.12 6.63 1.54
N ALA A 444 37.61 5.58 2.22
CA ALA A 444 37.18 4.21 1.94
C ALA A 444 35.73 3.96 2.37
N ILE A 445 35.29 4.55 3.49
CA ILE A 445 33.90 4.50 3.93
C ILE A 445 32.98 5.20 2.93
N ASN A 446 33.37 6.36 2.41
CA ASN A 446 32.60 7.08 1.38
C ASN A 446 32.49 6.28 0.08
N LEU A 447 33.56 5.63 -0.37
CA LEU A 447 33.51 4.76 -1.57
C LEU A 447 32.59 3.55 -1.38
N LEU A 448 32.57 2.96 -0.18
CA LEU A 448 31.64 1.87 0.13
C LEU A 448 30.18 2.34 0.16
N MET A 449 29.92 3.55 0.70
CA MET A 449 28.58 4.14 0.67
C MET A 449 28.14 4.46 -0.77
N GLU A 450 29.04 4.97 -1.61
CA GLU A 450 28.77 5.22 -3.02
C GLU A 450 28.48 3.92 -3.78
N ALA A 451 29.23 2.86 -3.52
CA ALA A 451 28.97 1.54 -4.09
C ALA A 451 27.59 0.99 -3.69
N ASP A 452 27.18 1.13 -2.43
CA ASP A 452 25.86 0.76 -1.97
C ASP A 452 24.75 1.59 -2.66
N ASP A 453 24.97 2.89 -2.88
CA ASP A 453 24.03 3.78 -3.54
C ASP A 453 23.86 3.44 -5.04
N THR A 454 24.89 2.90 -5.69
CA THR A 454 24.78 2.47 -7.09
C THR A 454 23.81 1.31 -7.30
N MET A 455 23.60 0.46 -6.29
CA MET A 455 22.66 -0.66 -6.37
C MET A 455 21.19 -0.21 -6.47
N ILE A 456 20.84 0.91 -5.85
CA ILE A 456 19.48 1.46 -5.89
C ILE A 456 19.28 2.57 -6.94
N ALA A 457 20.36 3.00 -7.58
CA ALA A 457 20.30 4.09 -8.55
C ALA A 457 19.33 3.84 -9.72
N PRO A 458 19.26 2.63 -10.32
CA PRO A 458 18.28 2.34 -11.37
C PRO A 458 16.82 2.51 -10.89
N ASP A 459 16.52 2.03 -9.69
CA ASP A 459 15.18 2.15 -9.13
C ASP A 459 14.81 3.61 -8.85
N VAL A 460 15.79 4.40 -8.40
CA VAL A 460 15.58 5.84 -8.17
C VAL A 460 15.30 6.56 -9.48
N ALA A 461 16.07 6.26 -10.54
CA ALA A 461 15.88 6.86 -11.85
C ALA A 461 14.49 6.54 -12.45
N ASP A 462 14.04 5.29 -12.34
CA ASP A 462 12.72 4.87 -12.78
C ASP A 462 11.60 5.62 -11.99
N HIS A 463 11.77 5.74 -10.68
CA HIS A 463 10.82 6.48 -9.86
C HIS A 463 10.81 7.99 -10.14
N GLU A 464 11.94 8.59 -10.49
CA GLU A 464 12.02 10.00 -10.89
C GLU A 464 11.34 10.23 -12.23
N GLU A 465 11.48 9.31 -13.19
CA GLU A 465 10.75 9.35 -14.45
C GLU A 465 9.22 9.28 -14.22
N GLU A 466 8.75 8.36 -13.38
CA GLU A 466 7.33 8.25 -13.05
C GLU A 466 6.80 9.51 -12.32
N LEU A 467 7.61 10.14 -11.46
CA LEU A 467 7.26 11.44 -10.88
C LEU A 467 7.20 12.56 -11.93
N GLY A 468 8.08 12.53 -12.93
CA GLY A 468 8.00 13.46 -14.06
C GLY A 468 6.66 13.33 -14.81
N LYS A 469 6.25 12.08 -15.11
CA LYS A 469 4.93 11.80 -15.72
C LYS A 469 3.77 12.30 -14.84
N LEU A 470 3.86 12.11 -13.52
CA LEU A 470 2.87 12.63 -12.59
C LEU A 470 2.84 14.16 -12.61
N GLY A 471 4.01 14.82 -12.67
CA GLY A 471 4.12 16.28 -12.78
C GLY A 471 3.40 16.82 -14.03
N CYS A 472 3.60 16.20 -15.19
CA CYS A 472 2.88 16.54 -16.42
C CYS A 472 1.37 16.44 -16.26
N LYS A 473 0.87 15.33 -15.69
CA LYS A 473 -0.56 15.14 -15.43
C LYS A 473 -1.13 16.18 -14.45
N LEU A 474 -0.37 16.55 -13.43
CA LEU A 474 -0.79 17.59 -12.47
C LEU A 474 -0.88 18.97 -13.14
N LEU A 475 0.10 19.35 -13.96
CA LEU A 475 0.08 20.60 -14.69
C LEU A 475 -1.09 20.66 -15.69
N GLU A 476 -1.37 19.56 -16.37
CA GLU A 476 -2.49 19.43 -17.29
C GLU A 476 -3.84 19.59 -16.56
N LEU A 477 -4.02 18.95 -15.41
CA LEU A 477 -5.22 19.13 -14.58
C LEU A 477 -5.38 20.56 -14.12
N VAL A 478 -4.28 21.22 -13.68
CA VAL A 478 -4.31 22.62 -13.25
C VAL A 478 -4.66 23.52 -14.43
N SER A 479 -4.04 23.35 -15.59
CA SER A 479 -4.35 24.18 -16.78
C SER A 479 -5.80 24.09 -17.19
N HIS A 480 -6.42 22.93 -17.02
CA HIS A 480 -7.83 22.71 -17.41
C HIS A 480 -8.82 23.24 -16.36
N TYR A 481 -8.57 23.01 -15.08
CA TYR A 481 -9.55 23.27 -14.02
C TYR A 481 -9.33 24.59 -13.26
N TYR A 482 -8.13 25.19 -13.29
CA TYR A 482 -7.86 26.44 -12.61
C TYR A 482 -8.27 27.63 -13.49
N THR A 483 -9.57 27.77 -13.73
CA THR A 483 -10.13 28.84 -14.58
C THR A 483 -10.20 30.23 -13.91
N THR A 484 -9.94 30.28 -12.61
CA THR A 484 -9.99 31.54 -11.83
C THR A 484 -8.66 31.80 -11.15
N ALA A 485 -8.29 33.09 -11.04
CA ALA A 485 -7.10 33.50 -10.32
C ALA A 485 -7.09 32.96 -8.88
N ARG A 486 -6.02 32.30 -8.50
CA ARG A 486 -5.79 31.77 -7.16
C ARG A 486 -4.54 32.40 -6.57
N THR A 487 -4.61 32.83 -5.31
CA THR A 487 -3.43 33.30 -4.59
C THR A 487 -2.71 32.12 -4.03
N ILE A 488 -1.50 31.85 -4.48
CA ILE A 488 -0.63 30.77 -4.02
C ILE A 488 0.37 31.39 -3.03
N GLN A 489 0.45 30.89 -1.83
CA GLN A 489 1.53 31.19 -0.89
C GLN A 489 2.66 30.18 -1.13
N ILE A 490 3.80 30.69 -1.57
CA ILE A 490 5.02 29.93 -1.82
C ILE A 490 5.86 29.84 -0.56
#